data_4312f0214aa85736151c8cd74af20b4f
#
_entry.id   4312f0214aa85736151c8cd74af20b4f
#
_cell.length_a   1.000
_cell.length_b   1.000
_cell.length_c   1.000
_cell.angle_alpha   90.00
_cell.angle_beta   90.00
_cell.angle_gamma   90.00
#
_symmetry.space_group_name_H-M   'P 1'
#
loop_
_entity.id
_entity.type
_entity.pdbx_description
1 polymer ?
#
loop_
_entity_poly.entity_id
_entity_poly.type
_entity_poly.pdbx_seq_one_letter_code
_entity_poly.pdbx_strand_id
1 'polypeptide(L)'
;LTIIMKKNILLFGALIGAFLLVSCSGGNKKQAASSVTPEELDNASKVINYYHTSLIVLRHVANAKDVNAVLGYMEQTGKVPEVSPIAPPEVSARDTAELMDPGDYFNIQVRQNLKQSYRGLFSARAQFYDNFNKFLSYKQAKETAKAGKLLDENYRLSVEMSEYKQVIFDILSPLTEQAEKDLSLIHI
;
A
#
# COMPACT_ATOMS: atom_id res chain seq x y z
N LEU A 1 17.60 8.06 22.25
CA LEU A 1 16.91 8.54 21.01
C LEU A 1 15.77 7.61 20.58
N THR A 2 15.34 6.66 21.44
CA THR A 2 14.38 5.57 21.09
C THR A 2 12.97 5.77 21.63
N ILE A 3 12.64 6.93 22.23
CA ILE A 3 11.41 7.10 23.00
C ILE A 3 10.33 7.93 22.26
N ILE A 4 10.67 8.68 21.21
CA ILE A 4 9.74 9.59 20.54
C ILE A 4 8.91 8.94 19.42
N MET A 5 9.35 7.81 18.85
CA MET A 5 8.67 7.13 17.77
C MET A 5 7.44 6.28 18.15
N LYS A 6 7.25 6.00 19.45
CA LYS A 6 6.13 5.14 19.91
C LYS A 6 4.76 5.82 20.02
N LYS A 7 4.67 7.14 19.90
CA LYS A 7 3.43 7.88 20.22
C LYS A 7 2.46 8.05 19.04
N ASN A 8 2.90 7.94 17.81
CA ASN A 8 2.03 8.16 16.65
C ASN A 8 1.48 6.87 16.01
N ILE A 9 2.05 5.70 16.33
CA ILE A 9 1.60 4.39 15.79
C ILE A 9 0.38 3.85 16.55
N LEU A 10 0.17 4.29 17.83
CA LEU A 10 -0.93 3.78 18.67
C LEU A 10 -2.31 4.38 18.36
N LEU A 11 -2.40 5.41 17.51
CA LEU A 11 -3.69 6.03 17.16
C LEU A 11 -4.39 5.40 15.96
N PHE A 12 -3.70 4.58 15.16
CA PHE A 12 -4.29 3.92 14.00
C PHE A 12 -4.86 2.51 14.28
N GLY A 13 -4.41 1.86 15.36
CA GLY A 13 -4.79 0.48 15.68
C GLY A 13 -6.12 0.28 16.41
N ALA A 14 -6.79 1.35 16.86
CA ALA A 14 -7.91 1.22 17.80
C ALA A 14 -9.32 1.33 17.19
N LEU A 15 -9.45 1.43 15.85
CA LEU A 15 -10.75 1.71 15.21
C LEU A 15 -11.34 0.56 14.37
N ILE A 16 -10.68 -0.60 14.35
CA ILE A 16 -11.16 -1.78 13.59
C ILE A 16 -12.09 -2.70 14.42
N GLY A 17 -12.28 -2.41 15.71
CA GLY A 17 -12.93 -3.31 16.67
C GLY A 17 -14.45 -3.21 16.86
N ALA A 18 -15.22 -2.44 16.08
CA ALA A 18 -16.59 -2.09 16.46
C ALA A 18 -17.69 -2.39 15.42
N PHE A 19 -17.59 -3.46 14.62
CA PHE A 19 -18.66 -3.77 13.64
C PHE A 19 -19.15 -5.22 13.64
N LEU A 20 -19.12 -5.91 14.76
CA LEU A 20 -19.78 -7.22 14.85
C LEU A 20 -20.62 -7.34 16.14
N LEU A 21 -21.74 -6.66 16.23
CA LEU A 21 -22.87 -7.10 17.07
C LEU A 21 -24.18 -6.50 16.52
N VAL A 22 -24.75 -7.09 15.50
CA VAL A 22 -26.19 -7.02 15.31
C VAL A 22 -26.80 -8.37 15.70
N SER A 23 -27.36 -8.33 16.84
CA SER A 23 -28.23 -9.21 17.57
C SER A 23 -29.12 -10.13 16.73
N CYS A 24 -28.97 -11.44 16.93
CA CYS A 24 -30.02 -12.43 16.67
C CYS A 24 -31.13 -12.27 17.69
N SER A 25 -32.25 -11.73 17.30
CA SER A 25 -33.54 -11.91 17.95
C SER A 25 -34.31 -13.01 17.20
N GLY A 26 -34.72 -14.04 17.93
CA GLY A 26 -35.30 -15.25 17.39
C GLY A 26 -36.64 -15.04 16.67
N GLY A 27 -36.82 -15.76 15.59
CA GLY A 27 -38.06 -15.91 14.86
C GLY A 27 -37.84 -16.86 13.70
N ASN A 28 -38.44 -18.07 13.78
CA ASN A 28 -38.49 -19.03 12.69
C ASN A 28 -39.03 -18.36 11.41
N LYS A 29 -38.17 -17.90 10.54
CA LYS A 29 -38.49 -17.57 9.14
C LYS A 29 -37.58 -18.40 8.25
N LYS A 30 -38.18 -19.16 7.34
CA LYS A 30 -37.55 -19.82 6.21
C LYS A 30 -36.47 -18.85 5.69
N GLN A 31 -35.25 -19.32 5.66
CA GLN A 31 -34.11 -18.61 5.08
C GLN A 31 -34.43 -18.41 3.60
N ALA A 32 -35.00 -17.26 3.27
CA ALA A 32 -35.05 -16.80 1.90
C ALA A 32 -33.57 -16.65 1.48
N ALA A 33 -33.15 -17.40 0.47
CA ALA A 33 -31.88 -17.15 -0.18
C ALA A 33 -31.85 -15.66 -0.52
N SER A 34 -30.98 -14.89 0.11
CA SER A 34 -30.80 -13.49 -0.17
C SER A 34 -30.27 -13.40 -1.59
N SER A 35 -31.15 -13.08 -2.53
CA SER A 35 -30.79 -12.85 -3.91
C SER A 35 -29.93 -11.58 -3.94
N VAL A 36 -28.64 -11.73 -4.23
CA VAL A 36 -27.72 -10.61 -4.46
C VAL A 36 -28.29 -9.78 -5.60
N THR A 37 -28.40 -8.49 -5.42
CA THR A 37 -28.95 -7.57 -6.44
C THR A 37 -27.96 -7.34 -7.59
N PRO A 38 -28.41 -6.97 -8.79
CA PRO A 38 -27.51 -6.60 -9.89
C PRO A 38 -26.52 -5.48 -9.54
N GLU A 39 -26.91 -4.54 -8.67
CA GLU A 39 -26.05 -3.46 -8.20
C GLU A 39 -24.96 -3.99 -7.27
N GLU A 40 -25.27 -4.90 -6.35
CA GLU A 40 -24.28 -5.53 -5.46
C GLU A 40 -23.26 -6.34 -6.27
N LEU A 41 -23.69 -7.00 -7.34
CA LEU A 41 -22.80 -7.74 -8.24
C LEU A 41 -21.87 -6.83 -9.05
N ASP A 42 -22.38 -5.70 -9.55
CA ASP A 42 -21.57 -4.70 -10.24
C ASP A 42 -20.52 -4.10 -9.29
N ASN A 43 -20.93 -3.77 -8.06
CA ASN A 43 -20.03 -3.27 -7.03
C ASN A 43 -18.96 -4.31 -6.64
N ALA A 44 -19.33 -5.58 -6.48
CA ALA A 44 -18.40 -6.67 -6.21
C ALA A 44 -17.36 -6.80 -7.33
N SER A 45 -17.78 -6.74 -8.59
CA SER A 45 -16.86 -6.77 -9.74
C SER A 45 -15.88 -5.58 -9.74
N LYS A 46 -16.35 -4.38 -9.39
CA LYS A 46 -15.52 -3.18 -9.28
C LYS A 46 -14.48 -3.30 -8.15
N VAL A 47 -14.87 -3.86 -7.00
CA VAL A 47 -13.93 -4.13 -5.88
C VAL A 47 -12.82 -5.07 -6.33
N ILE A 48 -13.15 -6.18 -7.01
CA ILE A 48 -12.16 -7.14 -7.49
C ILE A 48 -11.22 -6.49 -8.52
N ASN A 49 -11.75 -5.72 -9.46
CA ASN A 49 -10.94 -5.01 -10.45
C ASN A 49 -9.97 -4.02 -9.78
N TYR A 50 -10.45 -3.23 -8.82
CA TYR A 50 -9.60 -2.32 -8.06
C TYR A 50 -8.49 -3.08 -7.30
N TYR A 51 -8.80 -4.22 -6.70
CA TYR A 51 -7.80 -5.07 -6.05
C TYR A 51 -6.76 -5.59 -7.03
N HIS A 52 -7.16 -6.04 -8.22
CA HIS A 52 -6.22 -6.49 -9.26
C HIS A 52 -5.30 -5.35 -9.72
N THR A 53 -5.84 -4.15 -9.94
CA THR A 53 -5.04 -2.95 -10.26
C THR A 53 -4.05 -2.66 -9.12
N SER A 54 -4.49 -2.77 -7.86
CA SER A 54 -3.65 -2.63 -6.68
C SER A 54 -2.48 -3.62 -6.67
N LEU A 55 -2.74 -4.90 -6.94
CA LEU A 55 -1.69 -5.93 -7.00
C LEU A 55 -0.62 -5.62 -8.05
N ILE A 56 -1.05 -5.18 -9.25
CA ILE A 56 -0.14 -4.81 -10.33
C ILE A 56 0.75 -3.65 -9.89
N VAL A 57 0.15 -2.58 -9.37
CA VAL A 57 0.89 -1.37 -8.95
C VAL A 57 1.80 -1.65 -7.77
N LEU A 58 1.32 -2.34 -6.73
CA LEU A 58 2.12 -2.66 -5.55
C LEU A 58 3.32 -3.56 -5.85
N ARG A 59 3.22 -4.41 -6.87
CA ARG A 59 4.35 -5.23 -7.35
C ARG A 59 5.48 -4.37 -7.91
N HIS A 60 5.16 -3.25 -8.56
CA HIS A 60 6.15 -2.34 -9.14
C HIS A 60 6.61 -1.25 -8.15
N VAL A 61 5.70 -0.76 -7.33
CA VAL A 61 5.97 0.39 -6.43
C VAL A 61 6.75 -0.03 -5.19
N ALA A 62 6.42 -1.15 -4.60
CA ALA A 62 7.00 -1.67 -3.36
C ALA A 62 7.59 -3.07 -3.57
N ASN A 63 8.41 -3.23 -4.60
CA ASN A 63 9.13 -4.46 -4.89
C ASN A 63 10.32 -4.60 -3.95
N ALA A 64 10.28 -5.60 -3.06
CA ALA A 64 11.35 -5.83 -2.09
C ALA A 64 12.71 -6.09 -2.74
N LYS A 65 12.76 -6.73 -3.92
CA LYS A 65 14.01 -6.99 -4.64
C LYS A 65 14.67 -5.69 -5.08
N ASP A 66 13.89 -4.74 -5.63
CA ASP A 66 14.41 -3.46 -6.12
C ASP A 66 14.84 -2.57 -4.94
N VAL A 67 14.04 -2.52 -3.88
CA VAL A 67 14.37 -1.78 -2.64
C VAL A 67 15.65 -2.31 -2.02
N ASN A 68 15.78 -3.63 -1.86
CA ASN A 68 16.97 -4.25 -1.30
C ASN A 68 18.21 -4.07 -2.20
N ALA A 69 18.04 -4.05 -3.51
CA ALA A 69 19.15 -3.78 -4.43
C ALA A 69 19.70 -2.35 -4.25
N VAL A 70 18.82 -1.36 -4.10
CA VAL A 70 19.21 0.03 -3.83
C VAL A 70 19.90 0.14 -2.46
N LEU A 71 19.32 -0.41 -1.40
CA LEU A 71 19.91 -0.36 -0.06
C LEU A 71 21.27 -1.08 -0.04
N GLY A 72 21.35 -2.29 -0.60
CA GLY A 72 22.59 -3.04 -0.67
C GLY A 72 23.69 -2.33 -1.47
N TYR A 73 23.33 -1.53 -2.48
CA TYR A 73 24.27 -0.66 -3.16
C TYR A 73 24.75 0.48 -2.26
N MET A 74 23.84 1.13 -1.53
CA MET A 74 24.19 2.24 -0.64
C MET A 74 25.06 1.80 0.55
N GLU A 75 24.97 0.55 0.98
CA GLU A 75 25.80 -0.03 2.05
C GLU A 75 27.25 -0.31 1.63
N GLN A 76 27.54 -0.42 0.34
CA GLN A 76 28.87 -0.78 -0.13
C GLN A 76 29.91 0.25 0.29
N THR A 77 30.94 -0.24 1.01
CA THR A 77 32.12 0.52 1.39
C THR A 77 33.25 0.25 0.39
N GLY A 78 33.85 1.30 -0.19
CA GLY A 78 34.94 1.18 -1.14
C GLY A 78 34.67 1.85 -2.48
N LYS A 79 35.39 1.43 -3.53
CA LYS A 79 35.12 1.90 -4.90
C LYS A 79 33.81 1.30 -5.36
N VAL A 80 32.79 2.13 -5.35
CA VAL A 80 31.47 1.77 -5.89
C VAL A 80 31.55 1.91 -7.41
N PRO A 81 31.07 0.93 -8.19
CA PRO A 81 30.93 1.08 -9.63
C PRO A 81 30.20 2.40 -9.97
N GLU A 82 30.60 3.05 -11.03
CA GLU A 82 29.91 4.24 -11.50
C GLU A 82 28.48 3.83 -11.91
N VAL A 83 27.50 4.31 -11.17
CA VAL A 83 26.09 4.04 -11.43
C VAL A 83 25.43 5.35 -11.84
N SER A 84 24.74 5.29 -12.94
CA SER A 84 23.90 6.41 -13.39
C SER A 84 22.71 6.61 -12.43
N PRO A 85 22.20 7.83 -12.30
CA PRO A 85 20.94 8.08 -11.58
C PRO A 85 19.85 7.12 -12.04
N ILE A 86 19.13 6.54 -11.08
CA ILE A 86 18.06 5.57 -11.34
C ILE A 86 16.72 6.27 -11.21
N ALA A 87 15.93 6.21 -12.27
CA ALA A 87 14.52 6.54 -12.19
C ALA A 87 13.75 5.38 -11.54
N PRO A 88 12.76 5.66 -10.67
CA PRO A 88 11.90 4.61 -10.16
C PRO A 88 11.20 3.90 -11.33
N PRO A 89 10.97 2.56 -11.24
CA PRO A 89 10.21 1.82 -12.25
C PRO A 89 8.90 2.53 -12.59
N GLU A 90 8.59 2.63 -13.87
CA GLU A 90 7.37 3.31 -14.31
C GLU A 90 6.13 2.53 -13.86
N VAL A 91 5.11 3.27 -13.48
CA VAL A 91 3.78 2.76 -13.16
C VAL A 91 2.80 3.45 -14.11
N SER A 92 1.82 2.71 -14.59
CA SER A 92 0.77 3.24 -15.46
C SER A 92 0.11 4.47 -14.80
N ALA A 93 0.09 5.59 -15.50
CA ALA A 93 -0.59 6.80 -15.02
C ALA A 93 -2.09 6.57 -14.82
N ARG A 94 -2.71 5.72 -15.68
CA ARG A 94 -4.12 5.33 -15.55
C ARG A 94 -4.34 4.56 -14.26
N ASP A 95 -3.53 3.52 -13.99
CA ASP A 95 -3.69 2.67 -12.81
C ASP A 95 -3.43 3.48 -11.53
N THR A 96 -2.44 4.36 -11.56
CA THR A 96 -2.18 5.29 -10.46
C THR A 96 -3.38 6.21 -10.19
N ALA A 97 -3.99 6.77 -11.23
CA ALA A 97 -5.16 7.64 -11.09
C ALA A 97 -6.36 6.88 -10.51
N GLU A 98 -6.61 5.64 -10.95
CA GLU A 98 -7.65 4.76 -10.43
C GLU A 98 -7.45 4.49 -8.93
N LEU A 99 -6.24 4.13 -8.52
CA LEU A 99 -5.93 3.86 -7.11
C LEU A 99 -6.01 5.12 -6.23
N MET A 100 -5.73 6.28 -6.79
CA MET A 100 -5.79 7.55 -6.08
C MET A 100 -7.21 8.12 -5.94
N ASP A 101 -8.17 7.57 -6.69
CA ASP A 101 -9.57 7.96 -6.61
C ASP A 101 -10.51 6.74 -6.55
N PRO A 102 -10.50 6.01 -5.41
CA PRO A 102 -11.36 4.85 -5.20
C PRO A 102 -12.84 5.21 -5.39
N GLY A 103 -13.56 4.39 -6.14
CA GLY A 103 -14.96 4.64 -6.50
C GLY A 103 -15.94 4.55 -5.32
N ASP A 104 -17.18 4.94 -5.57
CA ASP A 104 -18.27 4.99 -4.59
C ASP A 104 -18.80 3.60 -4.17
N TYR A 105 -18.38 2.54 -4.85
CA TYR A 105 -18.56 1.15 -4.43
C TYR A 105 -17.80 0.79 -3.13
N PHE A 106 -16.87 1.62 -2.68
CA PHE A 106 -16.32 1.61 -1.35
C PHE A 106 -17.01 2.64 -0.45
N ASN A 107 -17.21 2.31 0.83
CA ASN A 107 -17.65 3.31 1.79
C ASN A 107 -16.62 4.45 1.96
N ILE A 108 -17.07 5.59 2.48
CA ILE A 108 -16.26 6.80 2.55
C ILE A 108 -14.98 6.62 3.37
N GLN A 109 -15.01 5.83 4.45
CA GLN A 109 -13.84 5.59 5.30
C GLN A 109 -12.80 4.75 4.57
N VAL A 110 -13.20 3.69 3.87
CA VAL A 110 -12.33 2.86 3.03
C VAL A 110 -11.68 3.71 1.95
N ARG A 111 -12.46 4.52 1.24
CA ARG A 111 -11.95 5.44 0.21
C ARG A 111 -10.87 6.39 0.72
N GLN A 112 -11.12 7.01 1.88
CA GLN A 112 -10.16 7.93 2.50
C GLN A 112 -8.89 7.22 2.92
N ASN A 113 -9.00 6.05 3.56
CA ASN A 113 -7.86 5.27 4.01
C ASN A 113 -7.01 4.78 2.85
N LEU A 114 -7.62 4.24 1.78
CA LEU A 114 -6.90 3.82 0.57
C LEU A 114 -6.18 5.01 -0.08
N LYS A 115 -6.87 6.13 -0.27
CA LYS A 115 -6.29 7.35 -0.85
C LYS A 115 -5.09 7.86 -0.07
N GLN A 116 -5.19 7.87 1.27
CA GLN A 116 -4.10 8.28 2.14
C GLN A 116 -2.91 7.31 2.06
N SER A 117 -3.18 6.00 2.09
CA SER A 117 -2.14 4.97 2.04
C SER A 117 -1.38 5.00 0.71
N TYR A 118 -2.07 5.13 -0.42
CA TYR A 118 -1.40 5.26 -1.72
C TYR A 118 -0.60 6.56 -1.84
N ARG A 119 -1.12 7.69 -1.34
CA ARG A 119 -0.35 8.95 -1.32
C ARG A 119 0.93 8.80 -0.51
N GLY A 120 0.85 8.22 0.67
CA GLY A 120 2.00 7.95 1.52
C GLY A 120 3.02 7.06 0.82
N LEU A 121 2.56 5.94 0.25
CA LEU A 121 3.41 5.00 -0.48
C LEU A 121 4.14 5.65 -1.65
N PHE A 122 3.44 6.38 -2.50
CA PHE A 122 4.05 7.06 -3.65
C PHE A 122 5.03 8.15 -3.23
N SER A 123 4.71 8.90 -2.16
CA SER A 123 5.59 9.92 -1.60
C SER A 123 6.87 9.30 -1.02
N ALA A 124 6.75 8.26 -0.19
CA ALA A 124 7.90 7.56 0.38
C ALA A 124 8.80 6.97 -0.71
N ARG A 125 8.19 6.37 -1.74
CA ARG A 125 8.93 5.86 -2.90
C ARG A 125 9.68 6.95 -3.65
N ALA A 126 9.04 8.08 -3.94
CA ALA A 126 9.68 9.18 -4.63
C ALA A 126 10.90 9.71 -3.86
N GLN A 127 10.76 9.88 -2.54
CA GLN A 127 11.87 10.28 -1.67
C GLN A 127 12.98 9.23 -1.62
N PHE A 128 12.65 7.93 -1.59
CA PHE A 128 13.62 6.84 -1.57
C PHE A 128 14.55 6.88 -2.78
N TYR A 129 14.02 7.06 -3.98
CA TYR A 129 14.83 7.15 -5.21
C TYR A 129 15.55 8.49 -5.35
N ASP A 130 14.95 9.60 -4.91
CA ASP A 130 15.62 10.91 -4.85
C ASP A 130 16.81 10.89 -3.89
N ASN A 131 16.66 10.29 -2.71
CA ASN A 131 17.73 10.09 -1.76
C ASN A 131 18.85 9.21 -2.35
N PHE A 132 18.50 8.17 -3.08
CA PHE A 132 19.48 7.33 -3.75
C PHE A 132 20.32 8.14 -4.76
N ASN A 133 19.66 8.94 -5.60
CA ASN A 133 20.36 9.77 -6.58
C ASN A 133 21.26 10.85 -5.92
N LYS A 134 20.78 11.45 -4.82
CA LYS A 134 21.60 12.36 -4.00
C LYS A 134 22.77 11.63 -3.33
N PHE A 135 22.55 10.40 -2.86
CA PHE A 135 23.61 9.57 -2.30
C PHE A 135 24.75 9.35 -3.31
N LEU A 136 24.43 9.03 -4.57
CA LEU A 136 25.43 8.88 -5.63
C LEU A 136 26.27 10.17 -5.79
N SER A 137 25.61 11.33 -5.81
CA SER A 137 26.28 12.64 -5.92
C SER A 137 27.21 12.91 -4.72
N TYR A 138 26.76 12.62 -3.49
CA TYR A 138 27.60 12.79 -2.30
C TYR A 138 28.79 11.82 -2.25
N LYS A 139 28.60 10.58 -2.74
CA LYS A 139 29.71 9.61 -2.86
C LYS A 139 30.78 10.10 -3.84
N GLN A 140 30.39 10.64 -5.00
CA GLN A 140 31.30 11.24 -5.96
C GLN A 140 32.05 12.46 -5.38
N ALA A 141 31.36 13.29 -4.61
CA ALA A 141 31.93 14.45 -3.93
C ALA A 141 32.74 14.07 -2.66
N LYS A 142 32.84 12.79 -2.30
CA LYS A 142 33.49 12.28 -1.08
C LYS A 142 32.87 12.81 0.23
N GLU A 143 31.60 13.23 0.19
CA GLU A 143 30.86 13.72 1.34
C GLU A 143 30.20 12.55 2.15
N THR A 144 31.06 11.69 2.73
CA THR A 144 30.65 10.41 3.35
C THR A 144 29.60 10.58 4.45
N ALA A 145 29.72 11.63 5.27
CA ALA A 145 28.75 11.86 6.36
C ALA A 145 27.34 12.20 5.83
N LYS A 146 27.24 12.94 4.71
CA LYS A 146 25.94 13.24 4.08
C LYS A 146 25.37 11.99 3.41
N ALA A 147 26.22 11.20 2.75
CA ALA A 147 25.81 9.93 2.14
C ALA A 147 25.26 8.96 3.21
N GLY A 148 25.90 8.83 4.37
CA GLY A 148 25.44 7.98 5.46
C GLY A 148 24.05 8.35 5.98
N LYS A 149 23.74 9.64 6.12
CA LYS A 149 22.41 10.11 6.55
C LYS A 149 21.32 9.71 5.57
N LEU A 150 21.60 9.73 4.26
CA LEU A 150 20.64 9.31 3.24
C LEU A 150 20.40 7.79 3.27
N LEU A 151 21.41 6.99 3.59
CA LEU A 151 21.24 5.56 3.79
C LEU A 151 20.29 5.29 4.97
N ASP A 152 20.53 5.92 6.13
CA ASP A 152 19.66 5.78 7.30
C ASP A 152 18.20 6.18 6.99
N GLU A 153 18.03 7.26 6.23
CA GLU A 153 16.70 7.70 5.82
C GLU A 153 16.05 6.72 4.84
N ASN A 154 16.79 6.14 3.91
CA ASN A 154 16.27 5.14 2.97
C ASN A 154 15.86 3.85 3.66
N TYR A 155 16.54 3.43 4.73
CA TYR A 155 16.06 2.34 5.56
C TYR A 155 14.69 2.66 6.17
N ARG A 156 14.52 3.86 6.72
CA ARG A 156 13.24 4.31 7.28
C ARG A 156 12.14 4.33 6.21
N LEU A 157 12.43 4.89 5.04
CA LEU A 157 11.49 4.93 3.91
C LEU A 157 11.11 3.55 3.40
N SER A 158 12.04 2.59 3.39
CA SER A 158 11.75 1.21 2.99
C SER A 158 10.76 0.52 3.93
N VAL A 159 10.88 0.76 5.23
CA VAL A 159 9.92 0.28 6.24
C VAL A 159 8.56 0.96 6.03
N GLU A 160 8.54 2.27 5.86
CA GLU A 160 7.32 3.04 5.64
C GLU A 160 6.56 2.58 4.38
N MET A 161 7.27 2.31 3.27
CA MET A 161 6.67 1.74 2.06
C MET A 161 6.05 0.36 2.31
N SER A 162 6.71 -0.49 3.12
CA SER A 162 6.20 -1.80 3.50
C SER A 162 4.95 -1.70 4.37
N GLU A 163 4.92 -0.75 5.31
CA GLU A 163 3.77 -0.49 6.18
C GLU A 163 2.56 0.00 5.36
N TYR A 164 2.72 0.96 4.45
CA TYR A 164 1.63 1.38 3.56
C TYR A 164 1.11 0.23 2.70
N LYS A 165 1.98 -0.59 2.15
CA LYS A 165 1.61 -1.77 1.39
C LYS A 165 0.77 -2.73 2.23
N GLN A 166 1.18 -2.99 3.48
CA GLN A 166 0.44 -3.86 4.39
C GLN A 166 -0.95 -3.29 4.71
N VAL A 167 -1.04 -1.98 5.03
CA VAL A 167 -2.32 -1.31 5.29
C VAL A 167 -3.28 -1.44 4.10
N ILE A 168 -2.78 -1.27 2.88
CA ILE A 168 -3.60 -1.43 1.66
C ILE A 168 -4.13 -2.87 1.56
N PHE A 169 -3.31 -3.88 1.82
CA PHE A 169 -3.75 -5.28 1.81
C PHE A 169 -4.75 -5.58 2.93
N ASP A 170 -4.54 -5.06 4.13
CA ASP A 170 -5.43 -5.26 5.28
C ASP A 170 -6.82 -4.67 5.03
N ILE A 171 -6.88 -3.57 4.25
CA ILE A 171 -8.16 -2.97 3.84
C ILE A 171 -8.83 -3.78 2.72
N LEU A 172 -8.08 -4.17 1.69
CA LEU A 172 -8.65 -4.72 0.46
C LEU A 172 -8.96 -6.21 0.55
N SER A 173 -8.15 -7.02 1.27
CA SER A 173 -8.34 -8.47 1.32
C SER A 173 -9.73 -8.89 1.80
N PRO A 174 -10.25 -8.41 2.94
CA PRO A 174 -11.58 -8.81 3.40
C PRO A 174 -12.70 -8.34 2.47
N LEU A 175 -12.54 -7.18 1.82
CA LEU A 175 -13.52 -6.66 0.86
C LEU A 175 -13.55 -7.50 -0.42
N THR A 176 -12.39 -7.95 -0.88
CA THR A 176 -12.28 -8.82 -2.05
C THR A 176 -12.85 -10.20 -1.78
N GLU A 177 -12.55 -10.79 -0.62
CA GLU A 177 -13.14 -12.06 -0.21
C GLU A 177 -14.66 -12.01 -0.15
N GLN A 178 -15.23 -10.91 0.34
CA GLN A 178 -16.69 -10.74 0.34
C GLN A 178 -17.24 -10.60 -1.09
N ALA A 179 -16.60 -9.79 -1.93
CA ALA A 179 -16.98 -9.61 -3.31
C ALA A 179 -16.94 -10.91 -4.12
N GLU A 180 -15.94 -11.76 -3.90
CA GLU A 180 -15.85 -13.09 -4.52
C GLU A 180 -16.98 -14.02 -4.08
N LYS A 181 -17.36 -13.97 -2.79
CA LYS A 181 -18.52 -14.73 -2.28
C LYS A 181 -19.81 -14.27 -2.94
N ASP A 182 -20.04 -12.97 -3.03
CA ASP A 182 -21.24 -12.39 -3.64
C ASP A 182 -21.37 -12.81 -5.12
N LEU A 183 -20.27 -12.79 -5.88
CA LEU A 183 -20.25 -13.27 -7.26
C LEU A 183 -20.44 -14.79 -7.38
N SER A 184 -19.97 -15.59 -6.42
CA SER A 184 -20.11 -17.05 -6.46
C SER A 184 -21.55 -17.54 -6.26
N LEU A 185 -22.40 -16.74 -5.62
CA LEU A 185 -23.80 -17.08 -5.35
C LEU A 185 -24.68 -17.10 -6.63
N ILE A 186 -24.17 -16.58 -7.75
CA ILE A 186 -24.91 -16.59 -9.04
C ILE A 186 -24.80 -17.95 -9.75
N HIS A 187 -23.80 -18.76 -9.41
CA HIS A 187 -23.52 -20.01 -10.11
C HIS A 187 -24.12 -21.26 -9.45
N ILE A 188 -25.02 -21.08 -8.47
CA ILE A 188 -25.78 -22.15 -7.82
C ILE A 188 -27.25 -22.06 -8.20
#